data_7bdeea5f8613d2445be5fbfe345512cb
#
_entry.id   7bdeea5f8613d2445be5fbfe345512cb
#
_cell.length_a   1.000
_cell.length_b   1.000
_cell.length_c   1.000
_cell.angle_alpha   90.00
_cell.angle_beta   90.00
_cell.angle_gamma   90.00
#
_symmetry.space_group_name_H-M   'P 1'
#
loop_
_entity.id
_entity.type
_entity.pdbx_description
1 polymer ?
#
loop_
_entity_poly.entity_id
_entity_poly.type
_entity_poly.pdbx_seq_one_letter_code
_entity_poly.pdbx_strand_id
1 'polypeptide(L)'
;MKFKLKDKFVFLTVGIVLILCSWLLNPTLSPTAPTAGATYEYKSIHSPDGIGKFYQGREIAQVMGHTGASWLERPSREAEEQPSKIRNVLNLKPNDVVADIGAGTGYLSFRIAPLIPKGKVFAVDIQPEMLDIIKSLKKEKNISNVEPILATESNPNLPPESVDLAIMVDAYHEFEYPFEVMQGIIKALKPGGRVVLVEYRAENPFVMIKALHKMSQKQVKKEMQAVGLTWRETKNLLPQQHLMVFEKPQT
;
A
#
# COMPACT_ATOMS: atom_id res chain seq x y z
N MET A 1 70.83 25.39 53.24
CA MET A 1 69.55 25.67 53.89
C MET A 1 68.48 24.98 53.01
N LYS A 2 67.91 23.92 53.52
CA LYS A 2 67.00 23.03 52.80
C LYS A 2 65.59 23.59 52.88
N PHE A 3 64.90 23.76 51.74
CA PHE A 3 63.44 23.90 51.72
C PHE A 3 62.81 22.81 50.95
N LYS A 4 61.87 22.15 51.59
CA LYS A 4 61.10 21.00 51.11
C LYS A 4 60.09 21.40 50.03
N LEU A 5 60.10 20.68 48.92
CA LEU A 5 59.04 20.66 47.89
C LEU A 5 58.30 19.36 48.08
N LYS A 6 57.27 19.38 48.88
CA LYS A 6 56.23 18.31 48.93
C LYS A 6 54.93 19.01 49.29
N ASP A 7 53.97 19.04 48.42
CA ASP A 7 52.50 19.15 48.60
C ASP A 7 51.79 19.89 47.45
N LYS A 8 51.94 19.41 46.20
CA LYS A 8 51.11 19.91 45.10
C LYS A 8 50.65 18.83 44.10
N PHE A 9 50.68 17.56 44.51
CA PHE A 9 50.29 16.49 43.54
C PHE A 9 49.10 15.64 43.94
N VAL A 10 48.25 16.08 44.91
CA VAL A 10 47.11 15.24 45.36
C VAL A 10 45.75 15.77 44.91
N PHE A 11 45.64 16.95 44.36
CA PHE A 11 44.31 17.50 43.96
C PHE A 11 43.93 17.43 42.48
N LEU A 12 44.72 16.77 41.60
CA LEU A 12 44.41 16.74 40.17
C LEU A 12 43.87 15.41 39.66
N THR A 13 43.77 14.38 40.50
CA THR A 13 43.31 13.04 40.10
C THR A 13 41.88 12.70 40.50
N VAL A 14 41.21 13.51 41.33
CA VAL A 14 39.79 13.26 41.71
C VAL A 14 38.80 13.98 40.80
N GLY A 15 39.23 14.99 40.03
CA GLY A 15 38.35 15.73 39.11
C GLY A 15 38.08 15.04 37.78
N ILE A 16 38.91 14.08 37.37
CA ILE A 16 38.77 13.44 36.02
C ILE A 16 37.90 12.19 36.08
N VAL A 17 37.70 11.56 37.24
CA VAL A 17 36.88 10.34 37.36
C VAL A 17 35.38 10.64 37.44
N LEU A 18 34.95 11.84 37.80
CA LEU A 18 33.54 12.23 37.89
C LEU A 18 32.93 12.75 36.55
N ILE A 19 33.77 13.07 35.57
CA ILE A 19 33.28 13.54 34.25
C ILE A 19 33.04 12.37 33.25
N LEU A 20 33.62 11.19 33.52
CA LEU A 20 33.45 10.02 32.62
C LEU A 20 32.23 9.13 32.94
N CYS A 21 31.55 9.34 34.06
CA CYS A 21 30.35 8.57 34.44
C CYS A 21 29.02 9.23 34.04
N SER A 22 29.01 10.46 33.55
CA SER A 22 27.76 11.16 33.15
C SER A 22 27.37 10.96 31.69
N TRP A 23 28.13 10.19 30.90
CA TRP A 23 27.86 9.94 29.49
C TRP A 23 27.20 8.57 29.16
N LEU A 24 26.94 7.75 30.19
CA LEU A 24 26.43 6.37 29.99
C LEU A 24 24.96 6.18 30.36
N LEU A 25 24.19 7.23 30.65
CA LEU A 25 22.77 7.12 31.02
C LEU A 25 21.88 8.18 30.34
N ASN A 26 22.17 8.53 29.08
CA ASN A 26 21.14 9.12 28.26
C ASN A 26 20.55 8.00 27.39
N PRO A 27 19.31 7.55 27.65
CA PRO A 27 18.61 6.80 26.65
C PRO A 27 18.44 7.71 25.43
N THR A 28 19.09 7.36 24.33
CA THR A 28 18.79 7.96 23.03
C THR A 28 17.32 7.68 22.75
N LEU A 29 16.45 8.61 23.11
CA LEU A 29 15.12 8.72 22.55
C LEU A 29 15.34 8.85 21.04
N SER A 30 15.19 7.74 20.32
CA SER A 30 15.03 7.79 18.87
C SER A 30 13.93 8.79 18.60
N PRO A 31 14.15 9.81 17.77
CA PRO A 31 13.08 10.70 17.39
C PRO A 31 12.01 9.83 16.72
N THR A 32 10.88 9.63 17.38
CA THR A 32 9.66 9.20 16.72
C THR A 32 9.41 10.25 15.65
N ALA A 33 9.60 9.86 14.39
CA ALA A 33 9.23 10.71 13.28
C ALA A 33 7.77 11.14 13.51
N PRO A 34 7.44 12.43 13.40
CA PRO A 34 6.06 12.85 13.49
C PRO A 34 5.31 12.06 12.42
N THR A 35 4.25 11.38 12.81
CA THR A 35 3.22 10.88 11.89
C THR A 35 2.63 12.14 11.24
N ALA A 36 3.22 12.56 10.13
CA ALA A 36 2.69 13.63 9.31
C ALA A 36 1.31 13.13 8.85
N GLY A 37 0.25 13.76 9.35
CA GLY A 37 -1.09 13.53 8.84
C GLY A 37 -1.11 13.81 7.34
N ALA A 38 -2.04 13.21 6.62
CA ALA A 38 -2.18 13.45 5.19
C ALA A 38 -2.35 14.95 4.92
N THR A 39 -1.49 15.50 4.06
CA THR A 39 -1.67 16.86 3.55
C THR A 39 -2.21 16.76 2.14
N TYR A 40 -3.47 17.17 1.94
CA TYR A 40 -4.12 17.28 0.64
C TYR A 40 -4.11 18.74 0.18
N GLU A 41 -3.83 18.94 -1.11
CA GLU A 41 -3.99 20.22 -1.78
C GLU A 41 -5.24 20.18 -2.65
N TYR A 42 -5.96 21.31 -2.76
CA TYR A 42 -7.12 21.44 -3.65
C TYR A 42 -6.88 22.57 -4.64
N LYS A 43 -7.16 22.32 -5.93
CA LYS A 43 -6.98 23.29 -7.01
C LYS A 43 -8.25 23.40 -7.83
N SER A 44 -8.69 24.63 -8.07
CA SER A 44 -9.85 24.91 -8.91
C SER A 44 -9.56 24.74 -10.42
N ILE A 45 -8.29 24.88 -10.82
CA ILE A 45 -7.84 24.60 -12.18
C ILE A 45 -7.10 23.27 -12.13
N HIS A 46 -7.71 22.26 -12.71
CA HIS A 46 -7.23 20.88 -12.64
C HIS A 46 -7.60 20.10 -13.92
N SER A 47 -7.18 18.85 -14.03
CA SER A 47 -7.54 17.98 -15.15
C SER A 47 -9.04 17.67 -15.17
N PRO A 48 -9.71 17.66 -16.33
CA PRO A 48 -11.10 17.20 -16.43
C PRO A 48 -11.28 15.71 -16.07
N ASP A 49 -10.19 14.95 -16.02
CA ASP A 49 -10.13 13.54 -15.63
C ASP A 49 -9.71 13.34 -14.16
N GLY A 50 -9.53 14.42 -13.42
CA GLY A 50 -9.19 14.45 -12.01
C GLY A 50 -10.31 15.04 -11.15
N ILE A 51 -10.13 14.96 -9.83
CA ILE A 51 -11.08 15.51 -8.86
C ILE A 51 -10.64 16.85 -8.25
N GLY A 52 -9.54 17.44 -8.78
CA GLY A 52 -8.96 18.68 -8.23
C GLY A 52 -8.31 18.55 -6.87
N LYS A 53 -8.20 17.33 -6.34
CA LYS A 53 -7.53 16.97 -5.09
C LYS A 53 -6.18 16.35 -5.36
N PHE A 54 -5.16 16.80 -4.65
CA PHE A 54 -3.78 16.36 -4.85
C PHE A 54 -3.23 15.71 -3.58
N TYR A 55 -2.54 14.60 -3.75
CA TYR A 55 -1.80 13.91 -2.70
C TYR A 55 -0.35 13.72 -3.10
N GLN A 56 0.57 14.16 -2.26
CA GLN A 56 2.01 14.05 -2.51
C GLN A 56 2.47 14.62 -3.87
N GLY A 57 1.72 15.63 -4.40
CA GLY A 57 2.00 16.28 -5.69
C GLY A 57 1.33 15.62 -6.90
N ARG A 58 0.61 14.52 -6.75
CA ARG A 58 -0.20 13.87 -7.78
C ARG A 58 -1.66 14.28 -7.66
N GLU A 59 -2.28 14.64 -8.77
CA GLU A 59 -3.73 14.78 -8.83
C GLU A 59 -4.40 13.40 -8.80
N ILE A 60 -5.46 13.25 -8.03
CA ILE A 60 -6.24 12.02 -7.92
C ILE A 60 -7.19 11.93 -9.12
N ALA A 61 -7.20 10.77 -9.78
CA ALA A 61 -8.09 10.50 -10.90
C ALA A 61 -9.56 10.37 -10.44
N GLN A 62 -10.49 10.63 -11.35
CA GLN A 62 -11.89 10.29 -11.11
C GLN A 62 -12.08 8.78 -11.07
N VAL A 63 -12.89 8.30 -10.13
CA VAL A 63 -13.24 6.89 -10.00
C VAL A 63 -14.00 6.41 -11.26
N MET A 64 -13.61 5.27 -11.79
CA MET A 64 -14.38 4.60 -12.84
C MET A 64 -15.70 4.09 -12.25
N GLY A 65 -16.83 4.64 -12.71
CA GLY A 65 -18.16 4.21 -12.27
C GLY A 65 -18.49 2.77 -12.69
N HIS A 66 -19.42 2.14 -11.98
CA HIS A 66 -19.87 0.75 -12.25
C HIS A 66 -20.41 0.53 -13.67
N THR A 67 -20.83 1.59 -14.36
CA THR A 67 -21.21 1.52 -15.79
C THR A 67 -20.04 1.11 -16.69
N GLY A 68 -18.79 1.26 -16.20
CA GLY A 68 -17.57 0.78 -16.84
C GLY A 68 -17.24 -0.70 -16.57
N ALA A 69 -18.09 -1.46 -15.87
CA ALA A 69 -17.83 -2.86 -15.50
C ALA A 69 -17.50 -3.76 -16.70
N SER A 70 -18.11 -3.51 -17.87
CA SER A 70 -17.82 -4.25 -19.12
C SER A 70 -16.36 -4.11 -19.58
N TRP A 71 -15.72 -2.98 -19.30
CA TRP A 71 -14.30 -2.76 -19.57
C TRP A 71 -13.41 -3.74 -18.77
N LEU A 72 -13.76 -4.03 -17.53
CA LEU A 72 -13.02 -4.96 -16.66
C LEU A 72 -13.09 -6.40 -17.14
N GLU A 73 -14.17 -6.76 -17.84
CA GLU A 73 -14.42 -8.13 -18.36
C GLU A 73 -14.18 -8.25 -19.88
N ARG A 74 -13.56 -7.23 -20.52
CA ARG A 74 -13.33 -7.26 -21.97
C ARG A 74 -12.47 -8.45 -22.39
N PRO A 75 -12.82 -9.14 -23.50
CA PRO A 75 -12.09 -10.32 -23.96
C PRO A 75 -10.60 -10.08 -24.27
N SER A 76 -10.24 -8.85 -24.66
CA SER A 76 -8.87 -8.45 -24.98
C SER A 76 -7.96 -8.28 -23.74
N ARG A 77 -8.53 -8.23 -22.52
CA ARG A 77 -7.81 -7.92 -21.29
C ARG A 77 -6.60 -8.85 -21.04
N GLU A 78 -6.77 -10.16 -21.28
CA GLU A 78 -5.66 -11.10 -21.07
C GLU A 78 -4.52 -10.88 -22.10
N ALA A 79 -4.82 -10.46 -23.33
CA ALA A 79 -3.81 -10.15 -24.33
C ALA A 79 -3.09 -8.82 -24.01
N GLU A 80 -3.82 -7.82 -23.50
CA GLU A 80 -3.33 -6.46 -23.25
C GLU A 80 -2.57 -6.33 -21.91
N GLU A 81 -3.10 -6.91 -20.83
CA GLU A 81 -2.62 -6.71 -19.45
C GLU A 81 -1.99 -7.98 -18.86
N GLN A 82 -2.36 -9.17 -19.35
CA GLN A 82 -1.89 -10.48 -18.88
C GLN A 82 -2.13 -10.70 -17.37
N PRO A 83 -3.34 -10.46 -16.84
CA PRO A 83 -3.63 -10.58 -15.41
C PRO A 83 -3.40 -11.99 -14.85
N SER A 84 -3.39 -13.04 -15.69
CA SER A 84 -2.99 -14.38 -15.27
C SER A 84 -1.56 -14.43 -14.71
N LYS A 85 -0.64 -13.58 -15.20
CA LYS A 85 0.72 -13.48 -14.68
C LYS A 85 0.76 -12.86 -13.27
N ILE A 86 -0.16 -11.94 -12.94
CA ILE A 86 -0.27 -11.38 -11.60
C ILE A 86 -0.48 -12.52 -10.61
N ARG A 87 -1.53 -13.31 -10.82
CA ARG A 87 -1.89 -14.46 -9.99
C ARG A 87 -0.69 -15.39 -9.71
N ASN A 88 0.11 -15.67 -10.73
CA ASN A 88 1.20 -16.64 -10.65
C ASN A 88 2.40 -16.15 -9.82
N VAL A 89 2.56 -14.83 -9.61
CA VAL A 89 3.70 -14.25 -8.89
C VAL A 89 3.39 -13.75 -7.49
N LEU A 90 2.15 -13.89 -7.02
CA LEU A 90 1.75 -13.47 -5.68
C LEU A 90 2.30 -14.39 -4.59
N ASN A 91 2.79 -15.59 -4.92
CA ASN A 91 3.32 -16.59 -3.97
C ASN A 91 2.34 -16.85 -2.81
N LEU A 92 1.09 -17.17 -3.18
CA LEU A 92 0.01 -17.43 -2.21
C LEU A 92 0.14 -18.81 -1.58
N LYS A 93 -0.17 -18.90 -0.30
CA LYS A 93 -0.33 -20.15 0.44
C LYS A 93 -1.80 -20.54 0.50
N PRO A 94 -2.14 -21.83 0.60
CA PRO A 94 -3.54 -22.31 0.58
C PRO A 94 -4.44 -21.71 1.65
N ASN A 95 -3.89 -21.19 2.75
CA ASN A 95 -4.59 -20.59 3.88
C ASN A 95 -4.47 -19.06 3.97
N ASP A 96 -3.86 -18.41 2.97
CA ASP A 96 -3.72 -16.96 2.97
C ASP A 96 -5.09 -16.27 2.90
N VAL A 97 -5.18 -15.11 3.53
CA VAL A 97 -6.29 -14.16 3.38
C VAL A 97 -5.81 -13.02 2.51
N VAL A 98 -6.46 -12.84 1.38
CA VAL A 98 -6.14 -11.80 0.39
C VAL A 98 -7.22 -10.73 0.41
N ALA A 99 -6.85 -9.46 0.44
CA ALA A 99 -7.76 -8.34 0.20
C ALA A 99 -7.50 -7.77 -1.21
N ASP A 100 -8.49 -7.89 -2.08
CA ASP A 100 -8.53 -7.29 -3.42
C ASP A 100 -9.26 -5.95 -3.30
N ILE A 101 -8.50 -4.84 -3.34
CA ILE A 101 -8.99 -3.49 -3.05
C ILE A 101 -9.27 -2.75 -4.36
N GLY A 102 -10.50 -2.25 -4.52
CA GLY A 102 -11.02 -1.81 -5.81
C GLY A 102 -11.30 -3.03 -6.70
N ALA A 103 -11.99 -4.03 -6.12
CA ALA A 103 -12.17 -5.33 -6.75
C ALA A 103 -13.02 -5.28 -8.04
N GLY A 104 -13.82 -4.22 -8.23
CA GLY A 104 -14.71 -4.05 -9.36
C GLY A 104 -15.66 -5.23 -9.50
N THR A 105 -15.64 -5.89 -10.65
CA THR A 105 -16.45 -7.10 -10.91
C THR A 105 -15.97 -8.36 -10.19
N GLY A 106 -14.84 -8.28 -9.44
CA GLY A 106 -14.19 -9.44 -8.84
C GLY A 106 -13.31 -10.22 -9.81
N TYR A 107 -12.92 -9.62 -10.93
CA TYR A 107 -12.13 -10.28 -11.97
C TYR A 107 -10.90 -11.01 -11.41
N LEU A 108 -10.12 -10.36 -10.55
CA LEU A 108 -8.96 -10.96 -9.92
C LEU A 108 -9.36 -11.83 -8.71
N SER A 109 -10.32 -11.40 -7.91
CA SER A 109 -10.83 -12.12 -6.74
C SER A 109 -11.20 -13.58 -7.07
N PHE A 110 -11.98 -13.79 -8.13
CA PHE A 110 -12.39 -15.14 -8.57
C PHE A 110 -11.25 -15.99 -9.15
N ARG A 111 -10.16 -15.35 -9.60
CA ARG A 111 -8.95 -16.06 -10.07
C ARG A 111 -7.99 -16.41 -8.96
N ILE A 112 -8.03 -15.67 -7.85
CA ILE A 112 -7.24 -15.94 -6.63
C ILE A 112 -7.93 -17.02 -5.77
N ALA A 113 -9.23 -16.96 -5.63
CA ALA A 113 -10.00 -17.82 -4.71
C ALA A 113 -9.67 -19.33 -4.81
N PRO A 114 -9.50 -19.92 -6.01
CA PRO A 114 -9.11 -21.34 -6.15
C PRO A 114 -7.68 -21.66 -5.65
N LEU A 115 -6.80 -20.66 -5.56
CA LEU A 115 -5.41 -20.84 -5.11
C LEU A 115 -5.30 -20.88 -3.59
N ILE A 116 -6.31 -20.39 -2.88
CA ILE A 116 -6.36 -20.31 -1.42
C ILE A 116 -7.60 -21.01 -0.86
N PRO A 117 -7.75 -22.33 -1.10
CA PRO A 117 -8.98 -23.08 -0.79
C PRO A 117 -9.28 -23.17 0.72
N LYS A 118 -8.30 -22.91 1.58
CA LYS A 118 -8.43 -22.86 3.05
C LYS A 118 -8.40 -21.43 3.61
N GLY A 119 -8.17 -20.44 2.73
CA GLY A 119 -8.19 -19.01 3.01
C GLY A 119 -9.44 -18.35 2.46
N LYS A 120 -9.37 -17.05 2.27
CA LYS A 120 -10.46 -16.26 1.66
C LYS A 120 -9.93 -15.05 0.90
N VAL A 121 -10.76 -14.53 0.00
CA VAL A 121 -10.57 -13.24 -0.65
C VAL A 121 -11.61 -12.26 -0.10
N PHE A 122 -11.18 -11.16 0.50
CA PHE A 122 -12.00 -10.00 0.72
C PHE A 122 -12.01 -9.18 -0.58
N ALA A 123 -13.14 -9.15 -1.28
CA ALA A 123 -13.35 -8.34 -2.46
C ALA A 123 -13.93 -6.99 -2.03
N VAL A 124 -13.07 -5.98 -1.95
CA VAL A 124 -13.37 -4.68 -1.35
C VAL A 124 -13.64 -3.65 -2.45
N ASP A 125 -14.78 -3.00 -2.41
CA ASP A 125 -15.12 -1.93 -3.35
C ASP A 125 -15.98 -0.85 -2.66
N ILE A 126 -15.94 0.39 -3.17
CA ILE A 126 -16.77 1.50 -2.66
C ILE A 126 -18.15 1.53 -3.34
N GLN A 127 -18.31 0.84 -4.47
CA GLN A 127 -19.53 0.84 -5.26
C GLN A 127 -20.38 -0.40 -4.96
N PRO A 128 -21.56 -0.25 -4.35
CA PRO A 128 -22.44 -1.38 -4.02
C PRO A 128 -22.85 -2.19 -5.27
N GLU A 129 -22.97 -1.54 -6.43
CA GLU A 129 -23.32 -2.18 -7.70
C GLU A 129 -22.23 -3.18 -8.15
N MET A 130 -20.94 -2.86 -7.94
CA MET A 130 -19.85 -3.80 -8.20
C MET A 130 -19.91 -5.00 -7.26
N LEU A 131 -20.22 -4.77 -5.98
CA LEU A 131 -20.38 -5.87 -5.02
C LEU A 131 -21.59 -6.76 -5.34
N ASP A 132 -22.66 -6.21 -5.91
CA ASP A 132 -23.82 -7.00 -6.34
C ASP A 132 -23.47 -7.90 -7.54
N ILE A 133 -22.62 -7.44 -8.46
CA ILE A 133 -22.04 -8.29 -9.51
C ILE A 133 -21.24 -9.43 -8.88
N ILE A 134 -20.35 -9.13 -7.91
CA ILE A 134 -19.56 -10.16 -7.21
C ILE A 134 -20.46 -11.19 -6.52
N LYS A 135 -21.52 -10.75 -5.81
CA LYS A 135 -22.47 -11.64 -5.13
C LYS A 135 -23.15 -12.59 -6.14
N SER A 136 -23.55 -12.07 -7.30
CA SER A 136 -24.18 -12.84 -8.36
C SER A 136 -23.23 -13.88 -8.95
N LEU A 137 -22.01 -13.45 -9.31
CA LEU A 137 -20.97 -14.35 -9.86
C LEU A 137 -20.50 -15.41 -8.85
N LYS A 138 -20.39 -15.04 -7.57
CA LYS A 138 -20.07 -15.98 -6.49
C LYS A 138 -21.08 -17.13 -6.43
N LYS A 139 -22.38 -16.81 -6.53
CA LYS A 139 -23.46 -17.80 -6.56
C LYS A 139 -23.43 -18.66 -7.83
N GLU A 140 -23.30 -18.01 -9.00
CA GLU A 140 -23.24 -18.68 -10.30
C GLU A 140 -22.07 -19.67 -10.38
N LYS A 141 -20.88 -19.25 -9.96
CA LYS A 141 -19.65 -20.05 -10.00
C LYS A 141 -19.49 -21.02 -8.84
N ASN A 142 -20.43 -21.03 -7.87
CA ASN A 142 -20.37 -21.83 -6.64
C ASN A 142 -19.05 -21.64 -5.87
N ILE A 143 -18.56 -20.38 -5.77
CA ILE A 143 -17.34 -20.03 -5.04
C ILE A 143 -17.73 -19.49 -3.67
N SER A 144 -17.31 -20.16 -2.58
CA SER A 144 -17.68 -19.81 -1.21
C SER A 144 -16.70 -18.82 -0.56
N ASN A 145 -15.43 -18.87 -0.90
CA ASN A 145 -14.34 -18.15 -0.22
C ASN A 145 -14.00 -16.77 -0.80
N VAL A 146 -14.93 -16.13 -1.52
CA VAL A 146 -14.90 -14.72 -1.87
C VAL A 146 -15.93 -13.99 -1.00
N GLU A 147 -15.51 -12.96 -0.26
CA GLU A 147 -16.35 -12.18 0.65
C GLU A 147 -16.38 -10.72 0.20
N PRO A 148 -17.51 -10.21 -0.33
CA PRO A 148 -17.62 -8.82 -0.73
C PRO A 148 -17.69 -7.91 0.49
N ILE A 149 -16.93 -6.82 0.49
CA ILE A 149 -16.88 -5.81 1.56
C ILE A 149 -17.13 -4.43 0.96
N LEU A 150 -18.13 -3.73 1.46
CA LEU A 150 -18.37 -2.34 1.12
C LEU A 150 -17.40 -1.45 1.89
N ALA A 151 -16.53 -0.75 1.17
CA ALA A 151 -15.64 0.26 1.69
C ALA A 151 -16.29 1.66 1.68
N THR A 152 -15.61 2.61 2.28
CA THR A 152 -15.83 4.04 2.06
C THR A 152 -14.62 4.65 1.36
N GLU A 153 -14.73 5.93 0.98
CA GLU A 153 -13.64 6.65 0.33
C GLU A 153 -12.35 6.72 1.18
N SER A 154 -12.49 6.56 2.52
CA SER A 154 -11.37 6.68 3.47
C SER A 154 -11.10 5.42 4.30
N ASN A 155 -11.95 4.38 4.21
CA ASN A 155 -11.80 3.19 5.05
C ASN A 155 -12.12 1.91 4.25
N PRO A 156 -11.17 0.95 4.14
CA PRO A 156 -11.41 -0.32 3.47
C PRO A 156 -12.31 -1.28 4.25
N ASN A 157 -12.71 -0.94 5.47
CA ASN A 157 -13.57 -1.73 6.36
C ASN A 157 -13.09 -3.17 6.61
N LEU A 158 -11.79 -3.40 6.56
CA LEU A 158 -11.18 -4.70 6.81
C LEU A 158 -10.95 -4.94 8.30
N PRO A 159 -11.12 -6.17 8.80
CA PRO A 159 -10.76 -6.51 10.17
C PRO A 159 -9.26 -6.32 10.44
N PRO A 160 -8.86 -5.84 11.62
CA PRO A 160 -7.44 -5.71 11.98
C PRO A 160 -6.70 -7.06 11.92
N GLU A 161 -5.44 -7.04 11.53
CA GLU A 161 -4.50 -8.20 11.53
C GLU A 161 -5.07 -9.48 10.93
N SER A 162 -5.91 -9.34 9.91
CA SER A 162 -6.61 -10.45 9.27
C SER A 162 -6.08 -10.81 7.88
N VAL A 163 -5.29 -9.92 7.26
CA VAL A 163 -4.90 -10.01 5.84
C VAL A 163 -3.41 -10.36 5.71
N ASP A 164 -3.09 -11.35 4.89
CA ASP A 164 -1.72 -11.74 4.55
C ASP A 164 -1.18 -10.91 3.36
N LEU A 165 -2.07 -10.57 2.42
CA LEU A 165 -1.74 -9.79 1.23
C LEU A 165 -2.91 -8.88 0.83
N ALA A 166 -2.65 -7.59 0.67
CA ALA A 166 -3.56 -6.65 0.01
C ALA A 166 -3.05 -6.36 -1.41
N ILE A 167 -3.94 -6.41 -2.40
CA ILE A 167 -3.62 -6.13 -3.80
C ILE A 167 -4.55 -5.06 -4.36
N MET A 168 -3.98 -4.15 -5.14
CA MET A 168 -4.68 -3.12 -5.90
C MET A 168 -4.22 -3.22 -7.35
N VAL A 169 -5.17 -3.36 -8.29
CA VAL A 169 -4.88 -3.46 -9.73
C VAL A 169 -5.61 -2.35 -10.45
N ASP A 170 -4.86 -1.37 -10.93
CA ASP A 170 -5.38 -0.17 -11.61
C ASP A 170 -6.51 0.53 -10.81
N ALA A 171 -6.31 0.66 -9.50
CA ALA A 171 -7.30 1.21 -8.59
C ALA A 171 -6.75 2.30 -7.65
N TYR A 172 -5.50 2.18 -7.19
CA TYR A 172 -4.95 3.08 -6.19
C TYR A 172 -4.91 4.54 -6.64
N HIS A 173 -4.70 4.80 -7.93
CA HIS A 173 -4.66 6.15 -8.48
C HIS A 173 -6.02 6.89 -8.37
N GLU A 174 -7.12 6.17 -8.15
CA GLU A 174 -8.48 6.70 -7.99
C GLU A 174 -8.87 6.94 -6.51
N PHE A 175 -8.05 6.52 -5.53
CA PHE A 175 -8.41 6.67 -4.11
C PHE A 175 -8.51 8.15 -3.73
N GLU A 176 -9.69 8.59 -3.29
CA GLU A 176 -9.93 9.98 -2.88
C GLU A 176 -9.17 10.33 -1.59
N TYR A 177 -9.01 9.36 -0.68
CA TYR A 177 -8.27 9.48 0.58
C TYR A 177 -7.18 8.40 0.66
N PRO A 178 -6.15 8.44 -0.22
CA PRO A 178 -5.17 7.35 -0.33
C PRO A 178 -4.39 7.10 0.96
N PHE A 179 -4.08 8.13 1.76
CA PHE A 179 -3.37 7.97 3.03
C PHE A 179 -4.22 7.18 4.04
N GLU A 180 -5.48 7.58 4.24
CA GLU A 180 -6.40 6.99 5.20
C GLU A 180 -6.73 5.54 4.82
N VAL A 181 -7.03 5.29 3.55
CA VAL A 181 -7.28 3.92 3.04
C VAL A 181 -6.06 3.04 3.28
N MET A 182 -4.84 3.52 2.96
CA MET A 182 -3.62 2.76 3.18
C MET A 182 -3.33 2.52 4.67
N GLN A 183 -3.62 3.48 5.56
CA GLN A 183 -3.54 3.24 7.00
C GLN A 183 -4.51 2.15 7.45
N GLY A 184 -5.74 2.13 6.93
CA GLY A 184 -6.72 1.07 7.17
C GLY A 184 -6.22 -0.30 6.68
N ILE A 185 -5.62 -0.35 5.48
CA ILE A 185 -5.01 -1.57 4.92
C ILE A 185 -3.85 -2.05 5.80
N ILE A 186 -2.94 -1.16 6.22
CA ILE A 186 -1.80 -1.49 7.09
C ILE A 186 -2.27 -2.04 8.44
N LYS A 187 -3.35 -1.48 9.00
CA LYS A 187 -3.96 -2.00 10.23
C LYS A 187 -4.54 -3.41 10.03
N ALA A 188 -5.11 -3.67 8.85
CA ALA A 188 -5.66 -4.99 8.50
C ALA A 188 -4.58 -6.03 8.19
N LEU A 189 -3.39 -5.62 7.75
CA LEU A 189 -2.29 -6.54 7.48
C LEU A 189 -1.74 -7.15 8.77
N LYS A 190 -1.53 -8.46 8.74
CA LYS A 190 -0.75 -9.20 9.74
C LYS A 190 0.70 -8.68 9.78
N PRO A 191 1.46 -8.91 10.87
CA PRO A 191 2.91 -8.67 10.86
C PRO A 191 3.59 -9.38 9.68
N GLY A 192 4.44 -8.66 8.92
CA GLY A 192 5.05 -9.17 7.68
C GLY A 192 4.09 -9.34 6.49
N GLY A 193 2.86 -8.87 6.61
CA GLY A 193 1.90 -8.85 5.51
C GLY A 193 2.35 -7.93 4.38
N ARG A 194 1.91 -8.21 3.17
CA ARG A 194 2.38 -7.56 1.94
C ARG A 194 1.29 -6.72 1.29
N VAL A 195 1.73 -5.64 0.64
CA VAL A 195 0.92 -4.84 -0.29
C VAL A 195 1.48 -5.01 -1.69
N VAL A 196 0.63 -5.28 -2.65
CA VAL A 196 0.97 -5.34 -4.08
C VAL A 196 0.18 -4.28 -4.82
N LEU A 197 0.87 -3.36 -5.49
CA LEU A 197 0.27 -2.41 -6.42
C LEU A 197 0.63 -2.80 -7.85
N VAL A 198 -0.39 -2.87 -8.68
CA VAL A 198 -0.27 -3.03 -10.13
C VAL A 198 -0.88 -1.79 -10.77
N GLU A 199 -0.06 -1.01 -11.47
CA GLU A 199 -0.47 0.27 -12.04
C GLU A 199 0.11 0.44 -13.45
N TYR A 200 -0.63 1.07 -14.34
CA TYR A 200 -0.14 1.43 -15.67
C TYR A 200 1.07 2.37 -15.57
N ARG A 201 2.09 2.10 -16.41
CA ARG A 201 3.36 2.82 -16.38
C ARG A 201 3.22 4.26 -16.89
N ALA A 202 3.35 5.25 -16.00
CA ALA A 202 3.43 6.65 -16.41
C ALA A 202 4.75 6.98 -17.12
N GLU A 203 5.81 6.18 -16.90
CA GLU A 203 7.10 6.33 -17.56
C GLU A 203 7.08 5.94 -19.06
N ASN A 204 6.05 5.20 -19.49
CA ASN A 204 5.96 4.73 -20.87
C ASN A 204 4.90 5.56 -21.64
N PRO A 205 5.32 6.42 -22.58
CA PRO A 205 4.39 7.25 -23.37
C PRO A 205 3.52 6.42 -24.33
N PHE A 206 3.89 5.17 -24.64
CA PHE A 206 3.13 4.29 -25.51
C PHE A 206 2.00 3.52 -24.80
N VAL A 207 1.90 3.64 -23.48
CA VAL A 207 0.72 3.13 -22.75
C VAL A 207 -0.44 4.10 -22.97
N MET A 208 -1.42 3.68 -23.77
CA MET A 208 -2.56 4.48 -24.25
C MET A 208 -3.70 4.51 -23.22
N ILE A 209 -3.35 4.86 -21.97
CA ILE A 209 -4.27 5.09 -20.86
C ILE A 209 -4.22 6.58 -20.50
N LYS A 210 -5.32 7.14 -20.04
CA LYS A 210 -5.41 8.53 -19.59
C LYS A 210 -4.32 8.85 -18.56
N ALA A 211 -3.81 10.09 -18.57
CA ALA A 211 -2.63 10.46 -17.82
C ALA A 211 -2.75 10.23 -16.31
N LEU A 212 -3.91 10.55 -15.70
CA LEU A 212 -4.12 10.40 -14.26
C LEU A 212 -4.37 8.95 -13.83
N HIS A 213 -4.73 8.06 -14.77
CA HIS A 213 -4.87 6.62 -14.54
C HIS A 213 -3.56 5.84 -14.74
N LYS A 214 -2.42 6.55 -14.72
CA LYS A 214 -1.08 5.95 -14.74
C LYS A 214 -0.27 6.46 -13.57
N MET A 215 0.55 5.60 -12.98
CA MET A 215 1.44 6.00 -11.91
C MET A 215 2.89 5.65 -12.24
N SER A 216 3.82 6.55 -11.87
CA SER A 216 5.24 6.24 -11.93
C SER A 216 5.67 5.44 -10.70
N GLN A 217 6.66 4.56 -10.86
CA GLN A 217 7.25 3.84 -9.72
C GLN A 217 7.77 4.80 -8.64
N LYS A 218 8.32 5.96 -9.06
CA LYS A 218 8.78 7.00 -8.12
C LYS A 218 7.64 7.52 -7.26
N GLN A 219 6.49 7.81 -7.87
CA GLN A 219 5.33 8.32 -7.14
C GLN A 219 4.74 7.26 -6.21
N VAL A 220 4.57 6.01 -6.70
CA VAL A 220 4.09 4.91 -5.87
C VAL A 220 5.00 4.69 -4.65
N LYS A 221 6.33 4.64 -4.84
CA LYS A 221 7.29 4.49 -3.72
C LYS A 221 7.17 5.62 -2.71
N LYS A 222 7.03 6.88 -3.19
CA LYS A 222 6.87 8.06 -2.32
C LYS A 222 5.62 7.95 -1.44
N GLU A 223 4.48 7.59 -2.05
CA GLU A 223 3.20 7.48 -1.33
C GLU A 223 3.17 6.29 -0.36
N MET A 224 3.74 5.14 -0.74
CA MET A 224 3.83 3.96 0.13
C MET A 224 4.79 4.18 1.31
N GLN A 225 5.90 4.89 1.09
CA GLN A 225 6.81 5.26 2.16
C GLN A 225 6.18 6.23 3.16
N ALA A 226 5.33 7.15 2.69
CA ALA A 226 4.63 8.10 3.55
C ALA A 226 3.68 7.42 4.55
N VAL A 227 3.20 6.21 4.23
CA VAL A 227 2.35 5.41 5.12
C VAL A 227 3.13 4.34 5.90
N GLY A 228 4.47 4.31 5.80
CA GLY A 228 5.33 3.42 6.58
C GLY A 228 5.59 2.05 5.95
N LEU A 229 5.21 1.83 4.70
CA LEU A 229 5.50 0.60 3.98
C LEU A 229 6.92 0.60 3.40
N THR A 230 7.58 -0.55 3.42
CA THR A 230 8.92 -0.74 2.85
C THR A 230 8.83 -1.38 1.48
N TRP A 231 9.38 -0.72 0.46
CA TRP A 231 9.49 -1.30 -0.88
C TRP A 231 10.44 -2.52 -0.86
N ARG A 232 10.01 -3.62 -1.49
CA ARG A 232 10.78 -4.86 -1.63
C ARG A 232 11.29 -5.07 -3.05
N GLU A 233 10.39 -5.07 -4.02
CA GLU A 233 10.75 -5.31 -5.42
C GLU A 233 9.76 -4.68 -6.39
N THR A 234 10.17 -4.54 -7.64
CA THR A 234 9.30 -4.27 -8.78
C THR A 234 9.48 -5.37 -9.81
N LYS A 235 8.38 -6.00 -10.23
CA LYS A 235 8.35 -7.01 -11.28
C LYS A 235 7.83 -6.39 -12.58
N ASN A 236 8.67 -6.39 -13.61
CA ASN A 236 8.34 -5.84 -14.94
C ASN A 236 7.89 -6.96 -15.91
N LEU A 237 6.94 -7.79 -15.47
CA LEU A 237 6.48 -8.95 -16.23
C LEU A 237 5.22 -8.68 -17.07
N LEU A 238 4.54 -7.56 -16.80
CA LEU A 238 3.31 -7.17 -17.49
C LEU A 238 3.62 -6.22 -18.65
N PRO A 239 2.85 -6.28 -19.77
CA PRO A 239 3.13 -5.45 -20.95
C PRO A 239 3.05 -3.95 -20.68
N GLN A 240 2.02 -3.51 -19.95
CA GLN A 240 1.68 -2.10 -19.78
C GLN A 240 1.82 -1.60 -18.33
N GLN A 241 1.81 -2.52 -17.36
CA GLN A 241 1.84 -2.20 -15.93
C GLN A 241 3.17 -2.60 -15.29
N HIS A 242 3.47 -2.01 -14.15
CA HIS A 242 4.46 -2.51 -13.20
C HIS A 242 3.74 -3.12 -12.00
N LEU A 243 4.28 -4.20 -11.47
CA LEU A 243 3.85 -4.81 -10.23
C LEU A 243 4.87 -4.49 -9.15
N MET A 244 4.45 -3.77 -8.11
CA MET A 244 5.31 -3.33 -7.03
C MET A 244 4.90 -3.96 -5.72
N VAL A 245 5.87 -4.55 -5.01
CA VAL A 245 5.65 -5.24 -3.74
C VAL A 245 6.23 -4.42 -2.60
N PHE A 246 5.40 -4.21 -1.59
CA PHE A 246 5.74 -3.54 -0.34
C PHE A 246 5.43 -4.47 0.83
N GLU A 247 6.05 -4.22 1.97
CA GLU A 247 5.87 -5.01 3.18
C GLU A 247 5.64 -4.11 4.38
N LYS A 248 4.70 -4.53 5.24
CA LYS A 248 4.53 -3.95 6.57
C LYS A 248 5.73 -4.35 7.42
N PRO A 249 6.47 -3.39 8.03
CA PRO A 249 7.55 -3.72 8.95
C PRO A 249 7.09 -4.67 10.05
N GLN A 250 7.97 -5.60 10.42
CA GLN A 250 7.78 -6.43 11.62
C GLN A 250 8.13 -5.57 12.83
N THR A 251 7.14 -5.04 13.50
CA THR A 251 7.29 -4.36 14.78
C THR A 251 7.03 -5.31 15.92
#